data_4c4a5492dabcc7dd7b680a13cea4e6b4
#
_entry.id   4c4a5492dabcc7dd7b680a13cea4e6b4
#
_cell.length_a   1.000
_cell.length_b   1.000
_cell.length_c   1.000
_cell.angle_alpha   90.00
_cell.angle_beta   90.00
_cell.angle_gamma   90.00
#
_symmetry.space_group_name_H-M   'P 1'
#
loop_
_entity.id
_entity.type
_entity.pdbx_description
1 polymer ?
#
loop_
_entity_poly.entity_id
_entity_poly.type
_entity_poly.pdbx_seq_one_letter_code
_entity_poly.pdbx_strand_id
1 'polypeptide(L)'
;FTSPIRRYPDLLVHQQLWAHDQGETPLPQTDAADIAGRCTAAEKNGDQAFYAAVDRLKLRYVDTMIHGEADLVFEGTVARILPDAVLVYLPKLCLYGSISLSILHGWRSGRDRHTLRGPGKSYKCGNVTYVQIRRVDTVKGQLELQPVRPRI
;
A
#
# COMPACT_ATOMS: atom_id res chain seq x y z
N PHE A 1 11.41 -24.84 1.96
CA PHE A 1 10.92 -25.68 3.09
C PHE A 1 11.79 -25.61 4.35
N THR A 2 12.17 -24.37 4.74
CA THR A 2 13.15 -24.10 5.80
C THR A 2 12.53 -23.84 7.17
N SER A 3 11.22 -23.69 7.30
CA SER A 3 10.54 -23.36 8.56
C SER A 3 9.25 -24.16 8.79
N PRO A 4 9.33 -25.52 8.86
CA PRO A 4 8.14 -26.38 8.96
C PRO A 4 7.34 -26.19 10.25
N ILE A 5 7.96 -25.64 11.32
CA ILE A 5 7.29 -25.41 12.61
C ILE A 5 6.17 -24.36 12.49
N ARG A 6 6.34 -23.35 11.62
CA ARG A 6 5.42 -22.20 11.52
C ARG A 6 4.81 -22.00 10.13
N ARG A 7 5.28 -22.74 9.13
CA ARG A 7 4.75 -22.67 7.76
C ARG A 7 4.29 -24.04 7.30
N TYR A 8 2.96 -24.20 7.21
CA TYR A 8 2.36 -25.45 6.79
C TYR A 8 2.83 -25.95 5.41
N PRO A 9 3.03 -25.10 4.38
CA PRO A 9 3.59 -25.57 3.11
C PRO A 9 4.96 -26.22 3.24
N ASP A 10 5.81 -25.73 4.13
CA ASP A 10 7.13 -26.33 4.37
C ASP A 10 7.00 -27.72 5.02
N LEU A 11 6.10 -27.85 5.99
CA LEU A 11 5.79 -29.12 6.61
C LEU A 11 5.25 -30.13 5.60
N LEU A 12 4.35 -29.69 4.71
CA LEU A 12 3.81 -30.53 3.66
C LEU A 12 4.90 -31.06 2.73
N VAL A 13 5.85 -30.23 2.34
CA VAL A 13 7.02 -30.67 1.53
C VAL A 13 7.81 -31.74 2.28
N HIS A 14 8.07 -31.57 3.57
CA HIS A 14 8.76 -32.60 4.36
C HIS A 14 7.98 -33.90 4.41
N GLN A 15 6.66 -33.85 4.59
CA GLN A 15 5.80 -35.03 4.59
C GLN A 15 5.83 -35.76 3.23
N GLN A 16 5.82 -35.01 2.11
CA GLN A 16 5.89 -35.61 0.77
C GLN A 16 7.26 -36.29 0.52
N LEU A 17 8.35 -35.65 0.94
CA LEU A 17 9.69 -36.24 0.84
C LEU A 17 9.79 -37.51 1.68
N TRP A 18 9.29 -37.47 2.92
CA TRP A 18 9.27 -38.63 3.79
C TRP A 18 8.46 -39.81 3.19
N ALA A 19 7.25 -39.56 2.70
CA ALA A 19 6.41 -40.56 2.05
C ALA A 19 7.15 -41.18 0.83
N HIS A 20 7.82 -40.35 0.03
CA HIS A 20 8.63 -40.82 -1.11
C HIS A 20 9.75 -41.77 -0.63
N ASP A 21 10.51 -41.36 0.40
CA ASP A 21 11.64 -42.14 0.92
C ASP A 21 11.19 -43.49 1.55
N GLN A 22 9.99 -43.53 2.10
CA GLN A 22 9.41 -44.78 2.65
C GLN A 22 8.71 -45.64 1.57
N GLY A 23 8.65 -45.19 0.31
CA GLY A 23 7.92 -45.89 -0.75
C GLY A 23 6.41 -45.79 -0.64
N GLU A 24 5.90 -44.86 0.17
CA GLU A 24 4.48 -44.57 0.30
C GLU A 24 4.00 -43.68 -0.88
N THR A 25 2.69 -43.67 -1.12
CA THR A 25 2.09 -42.83 -2.17
C THR A 25 2.03 -41.38 -1.72
N PRO A 26 2.72 -40.44 -2.39
CA PRO A 26 2.62 -39.03 -2.09
C PRO A 26 1.19 -38.49 -2.29
N LEU A 27 0.92 -37.33 -1.68
CA LEU A 27 -0.35 -36.63 -1.88
C LEU A 27 -0.59 -36.32 -3.37
N PRO A 28 -1.80 -36.54 -3.90
CA PRO A 28 -2.14 -36.18 -5.27
C PRO A 28 -1.85 -34.72 -5.57
N GLN A 29 -1.40 -34.42 -6.80
CA GLN A 29 -1.07 -33.07 -7.23
C GLN A 29 -2.25 -32.09 -7.07
N THR A 30 -3.48 -32.55 -7.29
CA THR A 30 -4.71 -31.76 -7.10
C THR A 30 -4.86 -31.28 -5.67
N ASP A 31 -4.68 -32.18 -4.71
CA ASP A 31 -4.83 -31.90 -3.28
C ASP A 31 -3.70 -30.99 -2.77
N ALA A 32 -2.48 -31.24 -3.24
CA ALA A 32 -1.33 -30.38 -2.95
C ALA A 32 -1.54 -28.96 -3.49
N ALA A 33 -2.10 -28.81 -4.69
CA ALA A 33 -2.40 -27.51 -5.30
C ALA A 33 -3.50 -26.77 -4.52
N ASP A 34 -4.52 -27.47 -4.07
CA ASP A 34 -5.61 -26.90 -3.25
C ASP A 34 -5.10 -26.39 -1.90
N ILE A 35 -4.27 -27.16 -1.22
CA ILE A 35 -3.62 -26.77 0.02
C ILE A 35 -2.72 -25.55 -0.20
N ALA A 36 -1.90 -25.53 -1.25
CA ALA A 36 -1.03 -24.41 -1.58
C ALA A 36 -1.84 -23.13 -1.84
N GLY A 37 -2.96 -23.22 -2.57
CA GLY A 37 -3.89 -22.12 -2.81
C GLY A 37 -4.46 -21.54 -1.51
N ARG A 38 -4.91 -22.38 -0.61
CA ARG A 38 -5.43 -21.99 0.72
C ARG A 38 -4.35 -21.33 1.58
N CYS A 39 -3.13 -21.87 1.60
CA CYS A 39 -2.01 -21.29 2.33
C CYS A 39 -1.65 -19.89 1.79
N THR A 40 -1.59 -19.74 0.47
CA THR A 40 -1.31 -18.45 -0.18
C THR A 40 -2.39 -17.40 0.14
N ALA A 41 -3.66 -17.81 0.14
CA ALA A 41 -4.76 -16.91 0.50
C ALA A 41 -4.67 -16.48 1.98
N ALA A 42 -4.37 -17.41 2.88
CA ALA A 42 -4.23 -17.13 4.31
C ALA A 42 -3.04 -16.18 4.58
N GLU A 43 -1.90 -16.39 3.93
CA GLU A 43 -0.72 -15.52 4.03
C GLU A 43 -1.04 -14.10 3.56
N LYS A 44 -1.65 -13.95 2.38
CA LYS A 44 -2.07 -12.63 1.87
C LYS A 44 -3.03 -11.90 2.82
N ASN A 45 -3.98 -12.61 3.41
CA ASN A 45 -4.92 -12.03 4.38
C ASN A 45 -4.18 -11.57 5.65
N GLY A 46 -3.23 -12.38 6.15
CA GLY A 46 -2.39 -12.03 7.29
C GLY A 46 -1.54 -10.78 7.03
N ASP A 47 -0.87 -10.73 5.89
CA ASP A 47 -0.07 -9.58 5.48
C ASP A 47 -0.91 -8.31 5.35
N GLN A 48 -2.07 -8.39 4.71
CA GLN A 48 -2.98 -7.25 4.58
C GLN A 48 -3.43 -6.72 5.96
N ALA A 49 -3.77 -7.60 6.89
CA ALA A 49 -4.15 -7.21 8.24
C ALA A 49 -2.99 -6.55 8.99
N PHE A 50 -1.77 -7.10 8.86
CA PHE A 50 -0.57 -6.56 9.47
C PHE A 50 -0.26 -5.15 8.95
N TYR A 51 -0.20 -4.97 7.62
CA TYR A 51 0.09 -3.67 7.03
C TYR A 51 -1.01 -2.64 7.34
N ALA A 52 -2.27 -3.03 7.32
CA ALA A 52 -3.37 -2.15 7.71
C ALA A 52 -3.26 -1.69 9.18
N ALA A 53 -2.84 -2.57 10.09
CA ALA A 53 -2.62 -2.21 11.50
C ALA A 53 -1.43 -1.24 11.65
N VAL A 54 -0.31 -1.51 10.95
CA VAL A 54 0.87 -0.64 10.96
C VAL A 54 0.53 0.75 10.41
N ASP A 55 -0.20 0.82 9.30
CA ASP A 55 -0.58 2.11 8.70
C ASP A 55 -1.53 2.90 9.62
N ARG A 56 -2.44 2.23 10.33
CA ARG A 56 -3.27 2.91 11.36
C ARG A 56 -2.45 3.49 12.51
N LEU A 57 -1.40 2.79 12.95
CA LEU A 57 -0.50 3.32 13.98
C LEU A 57 0.26 4.54 13.48
N LYS A 58 0.79 4.48 12.25
CA LYS A 58 1.44 5.63 11.61
C LYS A 58 0.48 6.83 11.48
N LEU A 59 -0.77 6.58 11.07
CA LEU A 59 -1.78 7.64 10.94
C LEU A 59 -2.11 8.29 12.30
N ARG A 60 -2.19 7.51 13.39
CA ARG A 60 -2.35 8.07 14.73
C ARG A 60 -1.18 8.95 15.14
N TYR A 61 0.04 8.52 14.83
CA TYR A 61 1.23 9.34 15.07
C TYR A 61 1.17 10.65 14.29
N VAL A 62 0.83 10.58 13.01
CA VAL A 62 0.67 11.77 12.15
C VAL A 62 -0.42 12.70 12.68
N ASP A 63 -1.55 12.15 13.10
CA ASP A 63 -2.66 12.92 13.69
C ASP A 63 -2.20 13.70 14.94
N THR A 64 -1.46 13.04 15.82
CA THR A 64 -0.86 13.71 16.99
C THR A 64 0.12 14.82 16.59
N MET A 65 0.94 14.58 15.56
CA MET A 65 1.95 15.53 15.10
C MET A 65 1.33 16.80 14.50
N ILE A 66 0.27 16.68 13.69
CA ILE A 66 -0.37 17.84 13.06
C ILE A 66 -1.17 18.72 14.05
N HIS A 67 -1.60 18.15 15.18
CA HIS A 67 -2.24 18.96 16.26
C HIS A 67 -1.24 19.90 16.96
N GLY A 68 0.07 19.62 16.85
CA GLY A 68 1.13 20.48 17.39
C GLY A 68 1.67 21.52 16.41
N GLU A 69 1.66 21.23 15.12
CA GLU A 69 2.25 22.09 14.05
C GLU A 69 1.37 22.05 12.77
N ALA A 70 0.53 23.08 12.62
CA ALA A 70 -0.50 23.10 11.57
C ALA A 70 0.04 23.29 10.12
N ASP A 71 1.27 23.78 9.91
CA ASP A 71 1.79 24.19 8.60
C ASP A 71 2.91 23.27 8.06
N LEU A 72 2.96 22.01 8.47
CA LEU A 72 3.98 21.09 7.99
C LEU A 72 3.82 20.77 6.51
N VAL A 73 4.87 21.08 5.74
CA VAL A 73 4.97 20.74 4.31
C VAL A 73 5.83 19.51 4.15
N PHE A 74 5.30 18.53 3.42
CA PHE A 74 5.98 17.28 3.12
C PHE A 74 6.33 17.21 1.63
N GLU A 75 7.52 16.74 1.35
CA GLU A 75 7.87 16.28 0.03
C GLU A 75 7.30 14.90 -0.21
N GLY A 76 6.65 14.69 -1.34
CA GLY A 76 6.07 13.43 -1.73
C GLY A 76 6.30 13.10 -3.19
N THR A 77 6.15 11.83 -3.54
CA THR A 77 6.26 11.36 -4.92
C THR A 77 4.89 10.89 -5.41
N VAL A 78 4.50 11.32 -6.59
CA VAL A 78 3.26 10.86 -7.24
C VAL A 78 3.39 9.37 -7.55
N ALA A 79 2.68 8.53 -6.80
CA ALA A 79 2.74 7.08 -6.95
C ALA A 79 1.77 6.57 -8.02
N ARG A 80 0.54 7.11 -8.04
CA ARG A 80 -0.50 6.68 -8.98
C ARG A 80 -1.51 7.79 -9.22
N ILE A 81 -2.08 7.82 -10.41
CA ILE A 81 -3.21 8.68 -10.77
C ILE A 81 -4.46 7.79 -10.87
N LEU A 82 -5.45 8.07 -10.05
CA LEU A 82 -6.74 7.40 -10.00
C LEU A 82 -7.79 8.28 -10.69
N PRO A 83 -8.98 7.75 -11.02
CA PRO A 83 -10.04 8.52 -11.67
C PRO A 83 -10.51 9.74 -10.86
N ASP A 84 -10.43 9.66 -9.54
CA ASP A 84 -10.96 10.63 -8.57
C ASP A 84 -9.91 11.25 -7.66
N ALA A 85 -8.67 10.74 -7.68
CA ALA A 85 -7.60 11.19 -6.80
C ALA A 85 -6.19 10.99 -7.38
N VAL A 86 -5.22 11.72 -6.85
CA VAL A 86 -3.79 11.47 -7.05
C VAL A 86 -3.23 10.86 -5.78
N LEU A 87 -2.67 9.66 -5.88
CA LEU A 87 -2.01 8.99 -4.77
C LEU A 87 -0.55 9.45 -4.70
N VAL A 88 -0.15 9.97 -3.54
CA VAL A 88 1.19 10.49 -3.26
C VAL A 88 1.82 9.67 -2.14
N TYR A 89 3.02 9.19 -2.36
CA TYR A 89 3.85 8.55 -1.35
C TYR A 89 4.66 9.62 -0.59
N LEU A 90 4.64 9.57 0.73
CA LEU A 90 5.37 10.45 1.63
C LEU A 90 6.53 9.67 2.28
N PRO A 91 7.77 9.80 1.77
CA PRO A 91 8.90 9.01 2.23
C PRO A 91 9.21 9.19 3.73
N LYS A 92 9.10 10.42 4.23
CA LYS A 92 9.36 10.74 5.65
C LYS A 92 8.40 10.05 6.63
N LEU A 93 7.19 9.75 6.19
CA LEU A 93 6.15 9.11 7.00
C LEU A 93 5.97 7.63 6.66
N CYS A 94 6.56 7.18 5.55
CA CYS A 94 6.32 5.86 4.97
C CYS A 94 4.82 5.56 4.81
N LEU A 95 4.06 6.56 4.32
CA LEU A 95 2.61 6.50 4.13
C LEU A 95 2.22 6.99 2.74
N TYR A 96 1.08 6.50 2.27
CA TYR A 96 0.40 7.05 1.10
C TYR A 96 -0.72 7.98 1.54
N GLY A 97 -0.83 9.12 0.86
CA GLY A 97 -1.96 10.02 0.99
C GLY A 97 -2.60 10.31 -0.36
N SER A 98 -3.83 10.79 -0.35
CA SER A 98 -4.59 11.10 -1.55
C SER A 98 -4.89 12.59 -1.68
N ILE A 99 -4.69 13.14 -2.87
CA ILE A 99 -5.16 14.46 -3.26
C ILE A 99 -6.43 14.25 -4.08
N SER A 100 -7.59 14.64 -3.57
CA SER A 100 -8.85 14.52 -4.29
C SER A 100 -8.89 15.43 -5.52
N LEU A 101 -9.37 14.93 -6.67
CA LEU A 101 -9.54 15.75 -7.87
C LEU A 101 -10.59 16.86 -7.69
N SER A 102 -11.51 16.72 -6.73
CA SER A 102 -12.47 17.78 -6.39
C SER A 102 -11.79 19.09 -5.91
N ILE A 103 -10.57 18.98 -5.35
CA ILE A 103 -9.78 20.12 -4.91
C ILE A 103 -8.98 20.71 -6.08
N LEU A 104 -8.74 19.91 -7.11
CA LEU A 104 -7.95 20.26 -8.28
C LEU A 104 -8.87 20.76 -9.42
N HIS A 105 -9.50 21.92 -9.24
CA HIS A 105 -10.39 22.49 -10.25
C HIS A 105 -9.69 22.68 -11.60
N GLY A 106 -10.33 22.22 -12.69
CA GLY A 106 -9.80 22.36 -14.05
C GLY A 106 -8.73 21.35 -14.46
N TRP A 107 -8.46 20.34 -13.66
CA TRP A 107 -7.54 19.27 -14.02
C TRP A 107 -8.24 18.16 -14.82
N ARG A 108 -7.52 17.63 -15.82
CA ARG A 108 -8.03 16.57 -16.71
C ARG A 108 -7.03 15.42 -16.78
N SER A 109 -7.52 14.20 -16.70
CA SER A 109 -6.72 13.00 -16.91
C SER A 109 -6.22 12.95 -18.35
N GLY A 110 -4.92 12.65 -18.52
CA GLY A 110 -4.35 12.34 -19.83
C GLY A 110 -4.87 11.01 -20.37
N ARG A 111 -4.68 10.76 -21.68
CA ARG A 111 -5.07 9.49 -22.33
C ARG A 111 -4.31 8.27 -21.80
N ASP A 112 -3.14 8.48 -21.28
CA ASP A 112 -2.19 7.47 -20.78
C ASP A 112 -2.45 7.01 -19.33
N ARG A 113 -3.46 7.56 -18.64
CA ARG A 113 -3.74 7.31 -17.21
C ARG A 113 -2.57 7.53 -16.24
N HIS A 114 -1.42 8.00 -16.73
CA HIS A 114 -0.21 8.27 -15.95
C HIS A 114 0.09 9.76 -15.81
N THR A 115 -0.70 10.59 -16.47
CA THR A 115 -0.54 12.05 -16.46
C THR A 115 -1.87 12.73 -16.15
N LEU A 116 -1.85 13.69 -15.22
CA LEU A 116 -2.94 14.59 -14.92
C LEU A 116 -2.50 16.00 -15.29
N ARG A 117 -3.22 16.68 -16.17
CA ARG A 117 -2.91 18.03 -16.66
C ARG A 117 -3.86 19.05 -16.06
N GLY A 118 -3.31 20.13 -15.54
CA GLY A 118 -4.04 21.27 -14.98
C GLY A 118 -3.49 22.61 -15.44
N PRO A 119 -4.06 23.72 -14.96
CA PRO A 119 -3.62 25.06 -15.31
C PRO A 119 -2.15 25.30 -14.90
N GLY A 120 -1.24 25.32 -15.89
CA GLY A 120 0.18 25.57 -15.70
C GLY A 120 1.01 24.50 -15.00
N LYS A 121 0.42 23.32 -14.70
CA LYS A 121 1.11 22.20 -14.04
C LYS A 121 0.60 20.85 -14.55
N SER A 122 1.44 19.82 -14.39
CA SER A 122 1.03 18.42 -14.61
C SER A 122 1.55 17.54 -13.51
N TYR A 123 0.75 16.57 -13.08
CA TYR A 123 1.21 15.42 -12.28
C TYR A 123 1.50 14.26 -13.22
N LYS A 124 2.67 13.66 -13.02
CA LYS A 124 3.07 12.43 -13.70
C LYS A 124 3.58 11.47 -12.63
N CYS A 125 3.28 10.19 -12.75
CA CYS A 125 3.84 9.19 -11.86
C CYS A 125 5.38 9.32 -11.79
N GLY A 126 5.92 9.29 -10.57
CA GLY A 126 7.33 9.54 -10.30
C GLY A 126 7.72 11.01 -10.06
N ASN A 127 6.87 11.99 -10.37
CA ASN A 127 7.17 13.39 -10.08
C ASN A 127 7.15 13.67 -8.59
N VAL A 128 8.08 14.55 -8.16
CA VAL A 128 8.07 15.13 -6.82
C VAL A 128 7.00 16.21 -6.73
N THR A 129 6.30 16.26 -5.60
CA THR A 129 5.31 17.28 -5.27
C THR A 129 5.42 17.65 -3.79
N TYR A 130 5.00 18.86 -3.45
CA TYR A 130 4.93 19.33 -2.07
C TYR A 130 3.48 19.39 -1.63
N VAL A 131 3.22 18.83 -0.46
CA VAL A 131 1.86 18.67 0.07
C VAL A 131 1.80 19.02 1.56
N GLN A 132 0.64 19.44 1.99
CA GLN A 132 0.26 19.53 3.41
C GLN A 132 -0.80 18.47 3.71
N ILE A 133 -0.83 18.01 4.94
CA ILE A 133 -1.87 17.11 5.42
C ILE A 133 -3.12 17.95 5.70
N ARG A 134 -4.21 17.63 5.02
CA ARG A 134 -5.50 18.29 5.22
C ARG A 134 -6.33 17.61 6.30
N ARG A 135 -6.33 16.29 6.30
CA ARG A 135 -7.14 15.47 7.20
C ARG A 135 -6.53 14.09 7.37
N VAL A 136 -6.58 13.58 8.58
CA VAL A 136 -6.25 12.19 8.92
C VAL A 136 -7.53 11.48 9.33
N ASP A 137 -7.86 10.37 8.67
CA ASP A 137 -8.97 9.49 9.05
C ASP A 137 -8.38 8.17 9.56
N THR A 138 -8.19 8.08 10.87
CA THR A 138 -7.61 6.88 11.51
C THR A 138 -8.54 5.67 11.47
N VAL A 139 -9.85 5.90 11.32
CA VAL A 139 -10.85 4.82 11.24
C VAL A 139 -10.82 4.18 9.86
N LYS A 140 -10.90 4.99 8.81
CA LYS A 140 -10.84 4.53 7.41
C LYS A 140 -9.43 4.21 6.95
N GLY A 141 -8.39 4.61 7.69
CA GLY A 141 -7.02 4.44 7.28
C GLY A 141 -6.62 5.36 6.12
N GLN A 142 -7.14 6.58 6.06
CA GLN A 142 -6.96 7.51 4.95
C GLN A 142 -6.24 8.78 5.38
N LEU A 143 -5.36 9.27 4.49
CA LEU A 143 -4.62 10.52 4.62
C LEU A 143 -4.98 11.42 3.45
N GLU A 144 -5.71 12.50 3.73
CA GLU A 144 -6.06 13.50 2.72
C GLU A 144 -4.99 14.58 2.67
N LEU A 145 -4.53 14.87 1.46
CA LEU A 145 -3.47 15.84 1.18
C LEU A 145 -4.01 17.01 0.36
N GLN A 146 -3.38 18.16 0.54
CA GLN A 146 -3.55 19.30 -0.36
C GLN A 146 -2.19 19.72 -0.95
N PRO A 147 -2.13 20.02 -2.26
CA PRO A 147 -0.89 20.47 -2.88
C PRO A 147 -0.56 21.89 -2.43
N VAL A 148 0.72 22.13 -2.16
CA VAL A 148 1.23 23.45 -1.84
C VAL A 148 2.34 23.86 -2.79
N ARG A 149 2.59 25.16 -2.92
CA ARG A 149 3.79 25.65 -3.60
C ARG A 149 4.94 25.62 -2.60
N PRO A 150 6.12 25.11 -2.96
CA PRO A 150 7.28 25.26 -2.09
C PRO A 150 7.48 26.75 -1.85
N ARG A 151 7.59 27.16 -0.60
CA ARG A 151 8.14 28.48 -0.27
C ARG A 151 9.64 28.38 -0.56
N ILE A 152 10.08 29.03 -1.65
CA ILE A 152 11.49 29.24 -1.99
C ILE A 152 12.05 30.25 -0.99
#